data_719da1109f5e98939f39401d684b4055
#
_entry.id   719da1109f5e98939f39401d684b4055
#
_cell.length_a   1.000
_cell.length_b   1.000
_cell.length_c   1.000
_cell.angle_alpha   90.00
_cell.angle_beta   90.00
_cell.angle_gamma   90.00
#
_symmetry.space_group_name_H-M   'P 1'
#
loop_
_entity.id
_entity.type
_entity.pdbx_description
1 polymer ?
#
loop_
_entity_poly.entity_id
_entity_poly.type
_entity_poly.pdbx_seq_one_letter_code
_entity_poly.pdbx_strand_id
1 'polypeptide(L)'
;MEEVIKVSDLTRKYKDFSLGPVDLSFPKGFATALIGANGAGKTTLMDIICGITAKTGGTVTYFGETDNPDKGNIKERIGYCASQAMFPANWKVRDIALSMSLAFDKFSKDRFYSLLGELGVTDEKNSKKPLSSMSDGMKMRVFLASAFARDTDLLVLDEPGSSLDPLMRDRLCDRFRDYIDSGNGERSII
;
A
#
# COMPACT_ATOMS: atom_id res chain seq x y z
N MET A 1 19.14 -14.69 2.06
CA MET A 1 17.76 -14.39 2.51
C MET A 1 17.00 -14.07 1.23
N GLU A 2 15.82 -14.63 1.04
CA GLU A 2 14.99 -14.29 -0.13
C GLU A 2 14.53 -12.84 -0.05
N GLU A 3 14.47 -12.17 -1.20
CA GLU A 3 14.08 -10.76 -1.31
C GLU A 3 12.69 -10.66 -1.96
N VAL A 4 11.78 -9.92 -1.35
CA VAL A 4 10.46 -9.67 -1.93
C VAL A 4 10.56 -8.62 -3.04
N ILE A 5 11.38 -7.60 -2.83
CA ILE A 5 11.74 -6.57 -3.80
C ILE A 5 13.25 -6.35 -3.76
N LYS A 6 13.86 -6.28 -4.95
CA LYS A 6 15.24 -5.82 -5.12
C LYS A 6 15.28 -4.66 -6.11
N VAL A 7 15.95 -3.61 -5.71
CA VAL A 7 16.14 -2.37 -6.49
C VAL A 7 17.62 -2.24 -6.78
N SER A 8 18.00 -2.03 -8.05
CA SER A 8 19.39 -1.86 -8.48
C SER A 8 19.54 -0.69 -9.44
N ASP A 9 20.46 0.23 -9.12
CA ASP A 9 20.76 1.45 -9.87
C ASP A 9 19.52 2.27 -10.25
N LEU A 10 18.47 2.21 -9.40
CA LEU A 10 17.19 2.81 -9.70
C LEU A 10 17.29 4.33 -9.76
N THR A 11 16.83 4.91 -10.86
CA THR A 11 16.76 6.35 -11.03
C THR A 11 15.40 6.79 -11.53
N ARG A 12 14.95 7.97 -11.05
CA ARG A 12 13.81 8.69 -11.59
C ARG A 12 14.15 10.18 -11.67
N LYS A 13 14.05 10.76 -12.85
CA LYS A 13 14.31 12.17 -13.09
C LYS A 13 13.01 12.94 -13.31
N TYR A 14 12.81 14.01 -12.58
CA TYR A 14 11.82 15.04 -12.77
C TYR A 14 12.52 16.36 -13.14
N LYS A 15 11.76 17.40 -13.45
CA LYS A 15 12.33 18.72 -13.80
C LYS A 15 13.17 19.30 -12.66
N ASP A 16 12.65 19.21 -11.42
CA ASP A 16 13.23 19.90 -10.25
C ASP A 16 13.68 18.91 -9.15
N PHE A 17 13.63 17.58 -9.41
CA PHE A 17 14.01 16.56 -8.46
C PHE A 17 14.55 15.32 -9.18
N SER A 18 15.50 14.65 -8.57
CA SER A 18 16.02 13.37 -9.07
C SER A 18 16.16 12.37 -7.93
N LEU A 19 15.55 11.21 -8.10
CA LEU A 19 15.78 10.06 -7.22
C LEU A 19 16.92 9.22 -7.78
N GLY A 20 17.81 8.78 -6.91
CA GLY A 20 18.83 7.78 -7.22
C GLY A 20 20.17 8.32 -7.72
N PRO A 21 21.11 7.39 -8.09
CA PRO A 21 20.87 5.94 -8.11
C PRO A 21 20.60 5.34 -6.72
N VAL A 22 19.67 4.37 -6.65
CA VAL A 22 19.28 3.70 -5.41
C VAL A 22 19.47 2.20 -5.57
N ASP A 23 20.18 1.60 -4.60
CA ASP A 23 20.33 0.15 -4.42
C ASP A 23 19.73 -0.24 -3.08
N LEU A 24 18.68 -1.03 -3.08
CA LEU A 24 17.98 -1.50 -1.88
C LEU A 24 17.42 -2.89 -2.09
N SER A 25 17.35 -3.67 -1.03
CA SER A 25 16.59 -4.91 -1.01
C SER A 25 15.66 -4.98 0.20
N PHE A 26 14.50 -5.56 -0.01
CA PHE A 26 13.50 -5.77 1.02
C PHE A 26 13.36 -7.28 1.24
N PRO A 27 13.67 -7.77 2.45
CA PRO A 27 13.62 -9.20 2.73
C PRO A 27 12.18 -9.70 2.79
N LYS A 28 11.97 -10.91 2.31
CA LYS A 28 10.70 -11.62 2.38
C LYS A 28 10.39 -12.02 3.83
N GLY A 29 9.14 -11.92 4.24
CA GLY A 29 8.68 -12.32 5.58
C GLY A 29 8.87 -11.27 6.67
N PHE A 30 9.23 -10.02 6.31
CA PHE A 30 9.51 -8.97 7.27
C PHE A 30 8.71 -7.69 7.00
N ALA A 31 8.51 -6.91 8.07
CA ALA A 31 8.13 -5.51 7.96
C ALA A 31 9.39 -4.64 7.95
N THR A 32 9.59 -3.90 6.88
CA THR A 32 10.76 -3.04 6.68
C THR A 32 10.36 -1.57 6.60
N ALA A 33 10.87 -0.75 7.51
CA ALA A 33 10.60 0.68 7.50
C ALA A 33 11.56 1.45 6.60
N LEU A 34 11.02 2.25 5.68
CA LEU A 34 11.79 3.19 4.87
C LEU A 34 11.81 4.56 5.56
N ILE A 35 12.95 4.95 6.12
CA ILE A 35 13.12 6.17 6.90
C ILE A 35 13.95 7.18 6.11
N GLY A 36 13.56 8.45 6.17
CA GLY A 36 14.27 9.55 5.52
C GLY A 36 13.53 10.87 5.64
N ALA A 37 14.19 11.98 5.35
CA ALA A 37 13.60 13.32 5.38
C ALA A 37 12.43 13.46 4.40
N ASN A 38 11.57 14.46 4.61
CA ASN A 38 10.54 14.81 3.63
C ASN A 38 11.22 15.28 2.35
N GLY A 39 10.68 14.83 1.20
CA GLY A 39 11.30 15.10 -0.10
C GLY A 39 12.47 14.20 -0.49
N ALA A 40 12.90 13.25 0.36
CA ALA A 40 13.97 12.30 0.02
C ALA A 40 13.61 11.29 -1.07
N GLY A 41 12.36 11.26 -1.54
CA GLY A 41 11.91 10.37 -2.61
C GLY A 41 11.29 9.05 -2.16
N LYS A 42 10.94 8.90 -0.87
CA LYS A 42 10.30 7.67 -0.34
C LYS A 42 9.03 7.30 -1.11
N THR A 43 8.09 8.23 -1.23
CA THR A 43 6.85 8.04 -2.02
C THR A 43 7.15 7.70 -3.48
N THR A 44 8.13 8.40 -4.09
CA THR A 44 8.53 8.11 -5.49
C THR A 44 9.07 6.70 -5.64
N LEU A 45 9.87 6.22 -4.70
CA LEU A 45 10.37 4.85 -4.69
C LEU A 45 9.23 3.84 -4.55
N MET A 46 8.31 4.06 -3.62
CA MET A 46 7.13 3.21 -3.43
C MET A 46 6.22 3.18 -4.67
N ASP A 47 5.97 4.34 -5.28
CA ASP A 47 5.20 4.44 -6.53
C ASP A 47 5.85 3.67 -7.69
N ILE A 48 7.18 3.68 -7.78
CA ILE A 48 7.90 2.89 -8.79
C ILE A 48 7.78 1.39 -8.48
N ILE A 49 7.95 0.98 -7.23
CA ILE A 49 7.77 -0.42 -6.79
C ILE A 49 6.34 -0.89 -7.09
N CYS A 50 5.34 -0.04 -6.88
CA CYS A 50 3.94 -0.38 -7.16
C CYS A 50 3.56 -0.28 -8.66
N GLY A 51 4.49 0.14 -9.53
CA GLY A 51 4.24 0.31 -10.96
C GLY A 51 3.32 1.48 -11.32
N ILE A 52 3.15 2.45 -10.40
CA ILE A 52 2.35 3.67 -10.59
C ILE A 52 3.16 4.70 -11.37
N THR A 53 4.44 4.83 -11.03
CA THR A 53 5.37 5.74 -11.69
C THR A 53 6.45 4.95 -12.42
N ALA A 54 6.71 5.30 -13.68
CA ALA A 54 7.80 4.70 -14.46
C ALA A 54 9.17 5.14 -13.94
N LYS A 55 10.13 4.24 -13.87
CA LYS A 55 11.54 4.56 -13.63
C LYS A 55 12.19 5.19 -14.87
N THR A 56 13.27 5.97 -14.68
CA THR A 56 14.10 6.49 -15.77
C THR A 56 15.26 5.54 -16.10
N GLY A 57 15.77 4.82 -15.11
CA GLY A 57 16.84 3.82 -15.26
C GLY A 57 16.88 2.85 -14.09
N GLY A 58 17.76 1.86 -14.19
CA GLY A 58 17.88 0.81 -13.20
C GLY A 58 16.80 -0.28 -13.30
N THR A 59 16.77 -1.19 -12.34
CA THR A 59 15.83 -2.32 -12.30
C THR A 59 15.13 -2.44 -10.96
N VAL A 60 13.91 -2.98 -10.97
CA VAL A 60 13.17 -3.43 -9.79
C VAL A 60 12.79 -4.87 -10.04
N THR A 61 13.33 -5.80 -9.27
CA THR A 61 12.98 -7.22 -9.36
C THR A 61 11.93 -7.56 -8.31
N TYR A 62 10.87 -8.21 -8.73
CA TYR A 62 9.70 -8.59 -7.91
C TYR A 62 9.76 -10.07 -7.59
N PHE A 63 9.75 -10.43 -6.32
CA PHE A 63 9.70 -11.82 -5.80
C PHE A 63 10.79 -12.74 -6.37
N GLY A 64 11.91 -12.18 -6.85
CA GLY A 64 12.95 -12.92 -7.55
C GLY A 64 12.58 -13.42 -8.96
N GLU A 65 11.38 -13.09 -9.47
CA GLU A 65 10.80 -13.69 -10.69
C GLU A 65 10.94 -12.80 -11.93
N THR A 66 10.76 -11.48 -11.79
CA THR A 66 10.67 -10.57 -12.95
C THR A 66 11.01 -9.13 -12.58
N ASP A 67 11.46 -8.36 -13.55
CA ASP A 67 11.69 -6.91 -13.47
C ASP A 67 10.51 -6.08 -14.04
N ASN A 68 9.44 -6.73 -14.46
CA ASN A 68 8.27 -6.08 -15.04
C ASN A 68 7.04 -6.21 -14.11
N PRO A 69 6.54 -5.12 -13.50
CA PRO A 69 5.37 -5.15 -12.62
C PRO A 69 4.07 -5.53 -13.33
N ASP A 70 4.01 -5.39 -14.66
CA ASP A 70 2.84 -5.74 -15.47
C ASP A 70 2.85 -7.21 -15.93
N LYS A 71 3.93 -7.95 -15.66
CA LYS A 71 4.07 -9.35 -16.07
C LYS A 71 3.39 -10.28 -15.06
N GLY A 72 2.61 -11.22 -15.57
CA GLY A 72 1.93 -12.21 -14.73
C GLY A 72 0.93 -11.56 -13.78
N ASN A 73 0.93 -11.98 -12.54
CA ASN A 73 0.04 -11.52 -11.47
C ASN A 73 0.75 -10.65 -10.41
N ILE A 74 1.85 -9.99 -10.77
CA ILE A 74 2.65 -9.19 -9.81
C ILE A 74 1.78 -8.16 -9.09
N LYS A 75 0.94 -7.41 -9.82
CA LYS A 75 0.03 -6.40 -9.23
C LYS A 75 -1.03 -7.02 -8.31
N GLU A 76 -1.45 -8.27 -8.54
CA GLU A 76 -2.34 -8.99 -7.63
C GLU A 76 -1.67 -9.32 -6.29
N ARG A 77 -0.36 -9.47 -6.29
CA ARG A 77 0.44 -9.82 -5.11
C ARG A 77 0.87 -8.61 -4.28
N ILE A 78 0.67 -7.37 -4.79
CA ILE A 78 1.07 -6.14 -4.11
C ILE A 78 -0.18 -5.35 -3.70
N GLY A 79 -0.36 -5.12 -2.40
CA GLY A 79 -1.31 -4.15 -1.86
C GLY A 79 -0.63 -2.81 -1.64
N TYR A 80 -1.27 -1.72 -2.05
CA TYR A 80 -0.72 -0.38 -1.89
C TYR A 80 -1.67 0.52 -1.12
N CYS A 81 -1.11 1.31 -0.18
CA CYS A 81 -1.81 2.38 0.50
C CYS A 81 -0.96 3.65 0.45
N ALA A 82 -1.37 4.61 -0.38
CA ALA A 82 -0.70 5.90 -0.51
C ALA A 82 -1.05 6.83 0.66
N SER A 83 -0.14 7.75 0.97
CA SER A 83 -0.36 8.84 1.94
C SER A 83 -1.37 9.88 1.47
N GLN A 84 -1.62 9.94 0.15
CA GLN A 84 -2.55 10.88 -0.50
C GLN A 84 -3.76 10.15 -1.09
N ALA A 85 -4.64 10.91 -1.74
CA ALA A 85 -5.90 10.40 -2.29
C ALA A 85 -5.70 9.26 -3.29
N MET A 86 -6.09 8.04 -2.90
CA MET A 86 -6.06 6.83 -3.75
C MET A 86 -7.29 6.72 -4.65
N PHE A 87 -8.41 7.32 -4.24
CA PHE A 87 -9.69 7.22 -4.93
C PHE A 87 -10.30 8.59 -5.18
N PRO A 88 -11.16 8.75 -6.20
CA PRO A 88 -11.85 10.01 -6.47
C PRO A 88 -12.60 10.54 -5.23
N ALA A 89 -12.50 11.84 -4.98
CA ALA A 89 -13.02 12.48 -3.78
C ALA A 89 -14.56 12.38 -3.62
N ASN A 90 -15.29 12.22 -4.74
CA ASN A 90 -16.74 12.04 -4.77
C ASN A 90 -17.19 10.57 -4.56
N TRP A 91 -16.25 9.61 -4.53
CA TRP A 91 -16.59 8.21 -4.30
C TRP A 91 -16.99 7.96 -2.85
N LYS A 92 -17.89 7.00 -2.68
CA LYS A 92 -18.32 6.44 -1.40
C LYS A 92 -17.61 5.12 -1.15
N VAL A 93 -17.65 4.64 0.06
CA VAL A 93 -17.08 3.33 0.44
C VAL A 93 -17.56 2.18 -0.47
N ARG A 94 -18.85 2.19 -0.85
CA ARG A 94 -19.40 1.17 -1.77
C ARG A 94 -18.79 1.22 -3.18
N ASP A 95 -18.44 2.43 -3.65
CA ASP A 95 -17.88 2.60 -4.99
C ASP A 95 -16.42 2.09 -5.00
N ILE A 96 -15.70 2.28 -3.89
CA ILE A 96 -14.38 1.68 -3.65
C ILE A 96 -14.48 0.16 -3.63
N ALA A 97 -15.43 -0.41 -2.84
CA ALA A 97 -15.63 -1.86 -2.76
C ALA A 97 -15.93 -2.48 -4.13
N LEU A 98 -16.76 -1.80 -4.93
CA LEU A 98 -17.07 -2.25 -6.28
C LEU A 98 -15.84 -2.18 -7.20
N SER A 99 -15.18 -1.03 -7.25
CA SER A 99 -13.99 -0.83 -8.09
C SER A 99 -12.88 -1.82 -7.77
N MET A 100 -12.58 -2.00 -6.48
CA MET A 100 -11.55 -2.94 -6.02
C MET A 100 -11.91 -4.39 -6.39
N SER A 101 -13.17 -4.78 -6.29
CA SER A 101 -13.62 -6.14 -6.66
C SER A 101 -13.65 -6.40 -8.17
N LEU A 102 -13.68 -5.34 -8.99
CA LEU A 102 -13.56 -5.45 -10.45
C LEU A 102 -12.10 -5.44 -10.92
N ALA A 103 -11.23 -4.76 -10.16
CA ALA A 103 -9.83 -4.59 -10.50
C ALA A 103 -8.94 -5.73 -10.00
N PHE A 104 -9.34 -6.43 -8.92
CA PHE A 104 -8.49 -7.41 -8.23
C PHE A 104 -9.29 -8.66 -7.87
N ASP A 105 -8.90 -9.79 -8.42
CA ASP A 105 -9.56 -11.09 -8.20
C ASP A 105 -9.52 -11.53 -6.73
N LYS A 106 -8.43 -11.20 -6.04
CA LYS A 106 -8.21 -11.53 -4.61
C LYS A 106 -8.77 -10.49 -3.63
N PHE A 107 -9.58 -9.54 -4.07
CA PHE A 107 -10.25 -8.60 -3.18
C PHE A 107 -11.53 -9.19 -2.58
N SER A 108 -11.64 -9.21 -1.25
CA SER A 108 -12.83 -9.65 -0.53
C SER A 108 -13.64 -8.46 -0.02
N LYS A 109 -14.86 -8.28 -0.53
CA LYS A 109 -15.80 -7.26 -0.03
C LYS A 109 -16.15 -7.47 1.43
N ASP A 110 -16.37 -8.71 1.85
CA ASP A 110 -16.74 -9.04 3.24
C ASP A 110 -15.60 -8.67 4.20
N ARG A 111 -14.36 -9.00 3.83
CA ARG A 111 -13.18 -8.60 4.59
C ARG A 111 -13.00 -7.09 4.61
N PHE A 112 -13.27 -6.39 3.50
CA PHE A 112 -13.21 -4.93 3.44
C PHE A 112 -14.18 -4.29 4.43
N TYR A 113 -15.44 -4.71 4.44
CA TYR A 113 -16.44 -4.17 5.36
C TYR A 113 -16.16 -4.55 6.81
N SER A 114 -15.66 -5.76 7.10
CA SER A 114 -15.20 -6.15 8.43
C SER A 114 -14.08 -5.24 8.92
N LEU A 115 -13.06 -5.02 8.10
CA LEU A 115 -11.93 -4.13 8.41
C LEU A 115 -12.36 -2.68 8.66
N LEU A 116 -13.32 -2.17 7.90
CA LEU A 116 -13.89 -0.84 8.17
C LEU A 116 -14.52 -0.79 9.55
N GLY A 117 -15.20 -1.87 9.98
CA GLY A 117 -15.73 -2.02 11.32
C GLY A 117 -14.66 -1.91 12.39
N GLU A 118 -13.63 -2.71 12.26
CA GLU A 118 -12.52 -2.78 13.20
C GLU A 118 -11.73 -1.47 13.28
N LEU A 119 -11.61 -0.76 12.15
CA LEU A 119 -10.98 0.55 12.06
C LEU A 119 -11.92 1.72 12.42
N GLY A 120 -13.14 1.46 12.90
CA GLY A 120 -14.06 2.48 13.38
C GLY A 120 -14.69 3.36 12.30
N VAL A 121 -14.90 2.82 11.08
CA VAL A 121 -15.58 3.50 9.96
C VAL A 121 -17.00 2.96 9.75
N THR A 122 -17.60 2.33 10.75
CA THR A 122 -18.87 1.57 10.67
C THR A 122 -20.15 2.38 10.75
N ASP A 123 -20.07 3.67 11.00
CA ASP A 123 -21.30 4.47 11.07
C ASP A 123 -21.97 4.48 9.69
N GLU A 124 -23.24 4.01 9.62
CA GLU A 124 -24.04 4.04 8.37
C GLU A 124 -24.05 5.43 7.72
N LYS A 125 -23.94 6.48 8.53
CA LYS A 125 -23.81 7.86 8.04
C LYS A 125 -22.50 8.05 7.28
N ASN A 126 -21.40 7.47 7.74
CA ASN A 126 -20.07 7.64 7.12
C ASN A 126 -19.90 6.81 5.86
N SER A 127 -20.44 5.58 5.82
CA SER A 127 -20.38 4.73 4.61
C SER A 127 -21.18 5.30 3.43
N LYS A 128 -22.18 6.15 3.70
CA LYS A 128 -23.01 6.82 2.69
C LYS A 128 -22.45 8.16 2.20
N LYS A 129 -21.46 8.74 2.91
CA LYS A 129 -20.84 10.01 2.54
C LYS A 129 -19.74 9.82 1.49
N PRO A 130 -19.47 10.82 0.64
CA PRO A 130 -18.30 10.79 -0.23
C PRO A 130 -17.01 10.99 0.57
N LEU A 131 -15.89 10.50 0.04
CA LEU A 131 -14.56 10.66 0.66
C LEU A 131 -14.23 12.11 0.97
N SER A 132 -14.66 13.06 0.11
CA SER A 132 -14.44 14.50 0.31
C SER A 132 -15.01 15.04 1.63
N SER A 133 -16.00 14.38 2.22
CA SER A 133 -16.61 14.77 3.50
C SER A 133 -16.06 14.02 4.71
N MET A 134 -15.10 13.14 4.52
CA MET A 134 -14.41 12.39 5.58
C MET A 134 -13.17 13.15 6.06
N SER A 135 -12.80 13.00 7.35
CA SER A 135 -11.51 13.46 7.84
C SER A 135 -10.36 12.66 7.20
N ASP A 136 -9.15 13.21 7.20
CA ASP A 136 -8.00 12.51 6.61
C ASP A 136 -7.71 11.19 7.32
N GLY A 137 -7.88 11.14 8.65
CA GLY A 137 -7.79 9.88 9.40
C GLY A 137 -8.86 8.86 9.01
N MET A 138 -10.09 9.29 8.69
CA MET A 138 -11.12 8.38 8.18
C MET A 138 -10.82 7.88 6.76
N LYS A 139 -10.34 8.76 5.88
CA LYS A 139 -9.90 8.36 4.53
C LYS A 139 -8.78 7.33 4.61
N MET A 140 -7.77 7.57 5.45
CA MET A 140 -6.66 6.64 5.65
C MET A 140 -7.15 5.27 6.12
N ARG A 141 -8.10 5.20 7.05
CA ARG A 141 -8.70 3.93 7.49
C ARG A 141 -9.40 3.18 6.34
N VAL A 142 -10.10 3.90 5.45
CA VAL A 142 -10.72 3.31 4.25
C VAL A 142 -9.65 2.79 3.28
N PHE A 143 -8.56 3.53 3.08
CA PHE A 143 -7.47 3.12 2.19
C PHE A 143 -6.74 1.89 2.73
N LEU A 144 -6.44 1.88 4.02
CA LEU A 144 -5.87 0.72 4.71
C LEU A 144 -6.78 -0.51 4.60
N ALA A 145 -8.09 -0.35 4.87
CA ALA A 145 -9.05 -1.44 4.72
C ALA A 145 -9.05 -2.00 3.30
N SER A 146 -8.94 -1.15 2.27
CA SER A 146 -8.91 -1.59 0.87
C SER A 146 -7.63 -2.37 0.52
N ALA A 147 -6.49 -2.00 1.09
CA ALA A 147 -5.24 -2.72 0.90
C ALA A 147 -5.24 -4.08 1.62
N PHE A 148 -5.65 -4.11 2.92
CA PHE A 148 -5.71 -5.33 3.71
C PHE A 148 -6.81 -6.32 3.29
N ALA A 149 -7.86 -5.85 2.59
CA ALA A 149 -8.93 -6.71 2.08
C ALA A 149 -8.51 -7.57 0.89
N ARG A 150 -7.31 -7.36 0.37
CA ARG A 150 -6.69 -8.19 -0.67
C ARG A 150 -5.83 -9.28 -0.03
N ASP A 151 -5.79 -10.44 -0.66
CA ASP A 151 -4.85 -11.50 -0.30
C ASP A 151 -3.54 -11.29 -1.07
N THR A 152 -2.63 -10.51 -0.47
CA THR A 152 -1.37 -10.07 -1.08
C THR A 152 -0.16 -10.67 -0.36
N ASP A 153 0.98 -10.77 -1.07
CA ASP A 153 2.26 -11.21 -0.53
C ASP A 153 3.08 -10.02 0.00
N LEU A 154 2.81 -8.81 -0.54
CA LEU A 154 3.48 -7.58 -0.16
C LEU A 154 2.46 -6.46 0.08
N LEU A 155 2.59 -5.75 1.21
CA LEU A 155 1.95 -4.45 1.44
C LEU A 155 2.98 -3.34 1.35
N VAL A 156 2.71 -2.32 0.54
CA VAL A 156 3.50 -1.09 0.46
C VAL A 156 2.66 0.05 1.02
N LEU A 157 3.12 0.70 2.08
CA LEU A 157 2.34 1.64 2.86
C LEU A 157 3.10 2.96 3.04
N ASP A 158 2.60 4.03 2.42
CA ASP A 158 3.24 5.35 2.50
C ASP A 158 2.64 6.16 3.67
N GLU A 159 3.39 6.32 4.74
CA GLU A 159 3.02 7.04 5.97
C GLU A 159 1.64 6.65 6.56
N PRO A 160 1.31 5.36 6.71
CA PRO A 160 -0.03 4.90 7.02
C PRO A 160 -0.57 5.36 8.39
N GLY A 161 0.31 5.79 9.29
CA GLY A 161 -0.03 6.27 10.63
C GLY A 161 -0.10 7.79 10.76
N SER A 162 0.28 8.58 9.76
CA SER A 162 0.48 10.03 9.88
C SER A 162 -0.78 10.80 10.31
N SER A 163 -1.94 10.40 9.79
CA SER A 163 -3.24 11.03 10.07
C SER A 163 -4.09 10.28 11.12
N LEU A 164 -3.55 9.23 11.75
CA LEU A 164 -4.25 8.42 12.75
C LEU A 164 -3.96 8.89 14.17
N ASP A 165 -4.97 8.78 15.05
CA ASP A 165 -4.79 8.96 16.48
C ASP A 165 -3.95 7.82 17.10
N PRO A 166 -3.40 8.01 18.34
CA PRO A 166 -2.52 7.01 18.96
C PRO A 166 -3.16 5.62 19.07
N LEU A 167 -4.43 5.53 19.46
CA LEU A 167 -5.14 4.24 19.61
C LEU A 167 -5.26 3.51 18.27
N MET A 168 -5.53 4.25 17.19
CA MET A 168 -5.59 3.67 15.85
C MET A 168 -4.21 3.25 15.32
N ARG A 169 -3.14 3.94 15.71
CA ARG A 169 -1.76 3.51 15.38
C ARG A 169 -1.42 2.18 16.05
N ASP A 170 -1.79 1.99 17.31
CA ASP A 170 -1.57 0.73 18.02
C ASP A 170 -2.33 -0.42 17.33
N ARG A 171 -3.61 -0.21 16.99
CA ARG A 171 -4.40 -1.19 16.23
C ARG A 171 -3.80 -1.50 14.86
N LEU A 172 -3.23 -0.51 14.18
CA LEU A 172 -2.55 -0.70 12.91
C LEU A 172 -1.29 -1.56 13.07
N CYS A 173 -0.51 -1.35 14.15
CA CYS A 173 0.65 -2.19 14.46
C CYS A 173 0.24 -3.65 14.71
N ASP A 174 -0.86 -3.89 15.42
CA ASP A 174 -1.40 -5.24 15.59
C ASP A 174 -1.80 -5.87 14.25
N ARG A 175 -2.43 -5.10 13.35
CA ARG A 175 -2.74 -5.57 11.99
C ARG A 175 -1.52 -5.92 11.16
N PHE A 176 -0.42 -5.18 11.34
CA PHE A 176 0.84 -5.51 10.67
C PHE A 176 1.39 -6.85 11.15
N ARG A 177 1.35 -7.12 12.46
CA ARG A 177 1.76 -8.41 13.04
C ARG A 177 0.88 -9.54 12.50
N ASP A 178 -0.45 -9.39 12.60
CA ASP A 178 -1.40 -10.40 12.10
C ASP A 178 -1.16 -10.70 10.61
N TYR A 179 -0.88 -9.68 9.80
CA TYR A 179 -0.62 -9.84 8.37
C TYR A 179 0.67 -10.65 8.12
N ILE A 180 1.77 -10.31 8.79
CA ILE A 180 3.04 -11.03 8.68
C ILE A 180 2.88 -12.46 9.18
N ASP A 181 2.32 -12.66 10.38
CA ASP A 181 2.18 -13.97 11.03
C ASP A 181 1.29 -14.92 10.21
N SER A 182 0.19 -14.39 9.63
CA SER A 182 -0.70 -15.18 8.77
C SER A 182 -0.07 -15.66 7.47
N GLY A 183 1.08 -15.11 7.10
CA GLY A 183 1.81 -15.47 5.89
C GLY A 183 2.81 -16.59 6.03
N ASN A 184 3.05 -17.11 7.25
CA ASN A 184 4.06 -18.16 7.50
C ASN A 184 5.43 -17.84 6.87
N GLY A 185 5.87 -16.59 6.96
CA GLY A 185 7.14 -16.11 6.39
C GLY A 185 7.07 -15.68 4.91
N GLU A 186 5.91 -15.75 4.27
CA GLU A 186 5.74 -15.36 2.86
C GLU A 186 5.33 -13.89 2.69
N ARG A 187 4.64 -13.30 3.68
CA ARG A 187 4.11 -11.93 3.61
C ARG A 187 5.11 -10.90 4.11
N SER A 188 5.17 -9.77 3.44
CA SER A 188 6.09 -8.67 3.76
C SER A 188 5.37 -7.32 3.76
N ILE A 189 5.94 -6.34 4.48
CA ILE A 189 5.47 -4.94 4.52
C ILE A 189 6.65 -4.00 4.26
N ILE A 190 6.42 -2.96 3.46
CA ILE A 190 7.32 -1.82 3.26
C ILE A 190 6.57 -0.55 3.64
#